data_aa54d4183e5221184b7d7dac9041564c
#
_entry.id   aa54d4183e5221184b7d7dac9041564c
#
_cell.length_a   1.000
_cell.length_b   1.000
_cell.length_c   1.000
_cell.angle_alpha   90.00
_cell.angle_beta   90.00
_cell.angle_gamma   90.00
#
_symmetry.space_group_name_H-M   'P 1'
#
loop_
_entity.id
_entity.type
_entity.pdbx_description
1 polymer ?
#
loop_
_entity_poly.entity_id
_entity_poly.type
_entity_poly.pdbx_seq_one_letter_code
_entity_poly.pdbx_strand_id
1 'polypeptide(L)'
;MTVDDRFARDYRDAREAELPYGTRNEVVTGPVQDWATDFSHLEPEWAADPYPIQDDLRQRCPFARTERFGGGWLPTRYEDVAAIAYDTESFSSRSIIMGNFRPPREIAPVGGSPPISSDPPFHHDARRLLLPAFTKTAVSRQEPATRALCHSLIDACAGQDVVDAARD
;
A
#
# COMPACT_ATOMS: atom_id res chain seq x y z
N MET A 1 -17.49 -26.88 -1.29
CA MET A 1 -16.74 -25.75 -0.70
C MET A 1 -15.65 -25.40 -1.69
N THR A 2 -15.78 -24.27 -2.36
CA THR A 2 -14.81 -23.81 -3.35
C THR A 2 -13.55 -23.27 -2.66
N VAL A 3 -12.46 -23.13 -3.40
CA VAL A 3 -11.23 -22.49 -2.88
C VAL A 3 -11.55 -21.06 -2.38
N ASP A 4 -12.47 -20.38 -3.06
CA ASP A 4 -12.90 -19.02 -2.71
C ASP A 4 -13.64 -18.96 -1.36
N ASP A 5 -14.50 -19.98 -1.08
CA ASP A 5 -15.24 -20.03 0.19
C ASP A 5 -14.31 -20.30 1.38
N ARG A 6 -13.28 -21.09 1.17
CA ARG A 6 -12.28 -21.39 2.18
C ARG A 6 -11.44 -20.14 2.47
N PHE A 7 -10.94 -19.48 1.42
CA PHE A 7 -10.15 -18.27 1.53
C PHE A 7 -10.91 -17.15 2.26
N ALA A 8 -12.17 -16.89 1.86
CA ALA A 8 -13.00 -15.85 2.47
C ALA A 8 -13.29 -16.13 3.96
N ARG A 9 -13.38 -17.41 4.34
CA ARG A 9 -13.53 -17.82 5.73
C ARG A 9 -12.23 -17.59 6.50
N ASP A 10 -11.14 -18.15 6.01
CA ASP A 10 -9.83 -18.09 6.66
C ASP A 10 -9.38 -16.63 6.84
N TYR A 11 -9.68 -15.76 5.87
CA TYR A 11 -9.41 -14.32 5.97
C TYR A 11 -10.28 -13.64 7.04
N ARG A 12 -11.55 -14.00 7.13
CA ARG A 12 -12.48 -13.46 8.14
C ARG A 12 -12.07 -13.91 9.52
N ASP A 13 -11.84 -15.20 9.70
CA ASP A 13 -11.42 -15.79 10.98
C ASP A 13 -10.07 -15.23 11.43
N ALA A 14 -9.15 -15.01 10.48
CA ALA A 14 -7.86 -14.37 10.75
C ALA A 14 -7.99 -12.90 11.15
N ARG A 15 -9.02 -12.21 10.71
CA ARG A 15 -9.30 -10.81 11.05
C ARG A 15 -10.06 -10.66 12.38
N GLU A 16 -10.90 -11.65 12.70
CA GLU A 16 -11.67 -11.70 13.94
C GLU A 16 -10.87 -12.30 15.10
N ALA A 17 -9.96 -13.22 14.81
CA ALA A 17 -8.98 -13.67 15.80
C ALA A 17 -8.06 -12.49 16.13
N GLU A 18 -7.89 -12.20 17.42
CA GLU A 18 -6.80 -11.35 17.90
C GLU A 18 -5.48 -12.03 17.50
N LEU A 19 -5.04 -11.76 16.27
CA LEU A 19 -3.86 -12.41 15.72
C LEU A 19 -2.61 -11.96 16.47
N PRO A 20 -1.68 -12.88 16.70
CA PRO A 20 -0.43 -12.56 17.37
C PRO A 20 0.38 -11.44 16.68
N TYR A 21 0.02 -11.08 15.46
CA TYR A 21 0.62 -9.97 14.73
C TYR A 21 0.04 -8.58 15.08
N GLY A 22 -1.19 -8.50 15.58
CA GLY A 22 -1.82 -7.23 15.97
C GLY A 22 -1.58 -6.85 17.42
N THR A 23 -1.20 -7.79 18.26
CA THR A 23 -1.11 -7.61 19.71
C THR A 23 0.31 -7.40 20.25
N ARG A 24 1.31 -7.46 19.38
CA ARG A 24 2.72 -7.44 19.84
C ARG A 24 3.27 -6.07 20.14
N ASN A 25 2.53 -5.04 19.88
CA ASN A 25 3.14 -3.74 20.01
C ASN A 25 2.50 -3.00 21.16
N GLU A 26 3.26 -2.84 22.20
CA GLU A 26 3.23 -1.58 22.90
C GLU A 26 3.23 -0.51 21.80
N VAL A 27 2.12 0.20 21.71
CA VAL A 27 2.02 1.29 20.73
C VAL A 27 3.08 2.28 21.14
N VAL A 28 4.20 2.30 20.44
CA VAL A 28 5.22 3.31 20.66
C VAL A 28 4.55 4.63 20.36
N THR A 29 4.28 5.39 21.41
CA THR A 29 3.60 6.69 21.36
C THR A 29 4.61 7.78 21.60
N GLY A 30 4.29 8.99 21.14
CA GLY A 30 5.15 10.15 21.28
C GLY A 30 5.90 10.49 19.97
N PRO A 31 6.51 11.67 19.93
CA PRO A 31 7.19 12.16 18.73
C PRO A 31 8.41 11.29 18.40
N VAL A 32 8.71 11.20 17.11
CA VAL A 32 9.94 10.55 16.62
C VAL A 32 11.16 11.27 17.19
N GLN A 33 12.08 10.49 17.78
CA GLN A 33 13.32 11.04 18.34
C GLN A 33 14.50 10.91 17.36
N ASP A 34 14.54 9.83 16.61
CA ASP A 34 15.54 9.60 15.57
C ASP A 34 14.91 8.83 14.41
N TRP A 35 14.86 9.46 13.26
CA TRP A 35 14.27 8.88 12.04
C TRP A 35 14.95 7.60 11.56
N ALA A 36 16.19 7.35 11.96
CA ALA A 36 16.91 6.13 11.60
C ALA A 36 16.44 4.89 12.38
N THR A 37 15.95 5.09 13.60
CA THR A 37 15.65 3.99 14.54
C THR A 37 14.21 3.97 15.04
N ASP A 38 13.44 5.04 14.76
CA ASP A 38 12.06 5.20 15.25
C ASP A 38 11.16 5.94 14.25
N PHE A 39 11.29 5.69 12.95
CA PHE A 39 10.50 6.43 11.97
C PHE A 39 8.98 6.17 12.10
N SER A 40 8.20 7.21 11.77
CA SER A 40 6.74 7.13 11.67
C SER A 40 6.23 7.98 10.50
N HIS A 41 5.57 7.32 9.55
CA HIS A 41 4.93 8.01 8.43
C HIS A 41 3.65 8.77 8.84
N LEU A 42 3.22 8.66 10.09
CA LEU A 42 2.05 9.37 10.65
C LEU A 42 2.43 10.64 11.39
N GLU A 43 3.71 10.91 11.58
CA GLU A 43 4.16 12.15 12.22
C GLU A 43 3.84 13.38 11.36
N PRO A 44 3.44 14.49 12.00
CA PRO A 44 3.12 15.72 11.28
C PRO A 44 4.28 16.24 10.40
N GLU A 45 5.51 16.07 10.85
CA GLU A 45 6.70 16.46 10.10
C GLU A 45 6.86 15.64 8.82
N TRP A 46 6.67 14.31 8.90
CA TRP A 46 6.65 13.45 7.72
C TRP A 46 5.50 13.77 6.76
N ALA A 47 4.31 14.01 7.32
CA ALA A 47 3.13 14.32 6.52
C ALA A 47 3.23 15.67 5.80
N ALA A 48 3.95 16.63 6.41
CA ALA A 48 4.16 17.96 5.81
C ALA A 48 5.17 17.90 4.66
N ASP A 49 6.34 17.31 4.88
CA ASP A 49 7.39 17.14 3.85
C ASP A 49 8.34 16.01 4.22
N PRO A 50 8.18 14.80 3.64
CA PRO A 50 9.06 13.66 3.93
C PRO A 50 10.44 13.74 3.26
N TYR A 51 10.62 14.61 2.25
CA TYR A 51 11.82 14.58 1.41
C TYR A 51 13.11 14.92 2.16
N PRO A 52 13.18 15.97 3.02
CA PRO A 52 14.39 16.26 3.79
C PRO A 52 14.79 15.11 4.72
N ILE A 53 13.78 14.46 5.34
CA ILE A 53 14.01 13.30 6.22
C ILE A 53 14.59 12.13 5.41
N GLN A 54 14.02 11.84 4.25
CA GLN A 54 14.49 10.79 3.36
C GLN A 54 15.88 11.08 2.79
N ASP A 55 16.21 12.35 2.51
CA ASP A 55 17.53 12.75 2.03
C ASP A 55 18.60 12.54 3.09
N ASP A 56 18.32 12.90 4.34
CA ASP A 56 19.19 12.64 5.47
C ASP A 56 19.39 11.12 5.67
N LEU A 57 18.31 10.35 5.66
CA LEU A 57 18.38 8.89 5.80
C LEU A 57 19.18 8.23 4.67
N ARG A 58 19.03 8.67 3.42
CA ARG A 58 19.84 8.14 2.30
C ARG A 58 21.34 8.29 2.52
N GLN A 59 21.74 9.33 3.20
CA GLN A 59 23.16 9.61 3.47
C GLN A 59 23.70 8.84 4.67
N ARG A 60 22.97 8.84 5.80
CA ARG A 60 23.48 8.32 7.07
C ARG A 60 22.96 6.93 7.45
N CYS A 61 21.76 6.55 7.02
CA CYS A 61 21.13 5.29 7.37
C CYS A 61 20.14 4.82 6.29
N PRO A 62 20.62 4.24 5.17
CA PRO A 62 19.76 3.90 4.03
C PRO A 62 18.70 2.82 4.34
N PHE A 63 18.81 2.13 5.47
CA PHE A 63 17.81 1.22 6.00
C PHE A 63 17.40 1.68 7.40
N ALA A 64 16.45 2.62 7.47
CA ALA A 64 15.89 3.02 8.74
C ALA A 64 14.99 1.92 9.31
N ARG A 65 14.87 1.91 10.63
CA ARG A 65 14.14 0.89 11.37
C ARG A 65 13.15 1.53 12.33
N THR A 66 12.07 0.83 12.64
CA THR A 66 11.15 1.23 13.70
C THR A 66 10.56 0.02 14.40
N GLU A 67 10.21 0.17 15.67
CA GLU A 67 9.39 -0.79 16.41
C GLU A 67 7.89 -0.43 16.32
N ARG A 68 7.56 0.74 15.76
CA ARG A 68 6.17 1.16 15.50
C ARG A 68 5.55 0.23 14.47
N PHE A 69 4.24 0.17 14.43
CA PHE A 69 3.45 -0.59 13.44
C PHE A 69 3.77 -2.09 13.37
N GLY A 70 4.26 -2.68 14.46
CA GLY A 70 4.67 -4.07 14.45
C GLY A 70 6.11 -4.32 14.03
N GLY A 71 6.89 -3.29 13.99
CA GLY A 71 8.26 -3.31 13.52
C GLY A 71 8.35 -3.23 12.00
N GLY A 72 9.33 -2.52 11.50
CA GLY A 72 9.52 -2.38 10.07
C GLY A 72 10.87 -1.79 9.70
N TRP A 73 11.19 -1.94 8.42
CA TRP A 73 12.36 -1.37 7.79
C TRP A 73 11.94 -0.45 6.65
N LEU A 74 12.61 0.68 6.52
CA LEU A 74 12.40 1.65 5.47
C LEU A 74 13.68 1.76 4.62
N PRO A 75 13.76 1.07 3.47
CA PRO A 75 14.83 1.31 2.50
C PRO A 75 14.60 2.66 1.83
N THR A 76 15.64 3.47 1.71
CA THR A 76 15.53 4.84 1.17
C THR A 76 16.28 5.04 -0.14
N ARG A 77 17.12 4.09 -0.56
CA ARG A 77 17.84 4.13 -1.84
C ARG A 77 17.10 3.36 -2.91
N TYR A 78 17.11 3.88 -4.14
CA TYR A 78 16.43 3.26 -5.27
C TYR A 78 16.89 1.81 -5.53
N GLU A 79 18.20 1.58 -5.50
CA GLU A 79 18.79 0.26 -5.74
C GLU A 79 18.35 -0.77 -4.69
N ASP A 80 18.23 -0.38 -3.43
CA ASP A 80 17.77 -1.26 -2.36
C ASP A 80 16.28 -1.58 -2.50
N VAL A 81 15.46 -0.56 -2.78
CA VAL A 81 14.02 -0.72 -3.04
C VAL A 81 13.79 -1.63 -4.25
N ALA A 82 14.54 -1.42 -5.34
CA ALA A 82 14.44 -2.24 -6.53
C ALA A 82 14.87 -3.69 -6.26
N ALA A 83 15.97 -3.90 -5.56
CA ALA A 83 16.43 -5.24 -5.19
C ALA A 83 15.38 -6.00 -4.37
N ILE A 84 14.81 -5.37 -3.35
CA ILE A 84 13.74 -5.95 -2.51
C ILE A 84 12.49 -6.24 -3.35
N ALA A 85 12.09 -5.33 -4.23
CA ALA A 85 10.87 -5.48 -5.03
C ALA A 85 10.96 -6.61 -6.06
N TYR A 86 12.15 -6.94 -6.54
CA TYR A 86 12.37 -8.02 -7.51
C TYR A 86 12.69 -9.38 -6.85
N ASP A 87 13.12 -9.40 -5.60
CA ASP A 87 13.43 -10.64 -4.88
C ASP A 87 12.16 -11.26 -4.27
N THR A 88 11.41 -11.96 -5.11
CA THR A 88 10.18 -12.65 -4.69
C THR A 88 10.42 -13.96 -3.94
N GLU A 89 11.66 -14.40 -3.80
CA GLU A 89 12.01 -15.59 -3.01
C GLU A 89 12.18 -15.22 -1.53
N SER A 90 12.79 -14.06 -1.25
CA SER A 90 13.07 -13.61 0.13
C SER A 90 11.98 -12.69 0.68
N PHE A 91 11.27 -11.98 -0.18
CA PHE A 91 10.26 -10.97 0.21
C PHE A 91 8.88 -11.30 -0.34
N SER A 92 7.85 -11.05 0.48
CA SER A 92 6.45 -11.30 0.15
C SER A 92 5.66 -9.99 0.08
N SER A 93 4.78 -9.89 -0.91
CA SER A 93 3.87 -8.74 -1.11
C SER A 93 2.54 -8.88 -0.36
N ARG A 94 2.34 -9.89 0.47
CA ARG A 94 1.05 -10.17 1.12
C ARG A 94 0.57 -9.09 2.10
N SER A 95 1.44 -8.18 2.53
CA SER A 95 1.09 -6.99 3.31
C SER A 95 1.56 -5.75 2.58
N ILE A 96 0.63 -4.93 2.12
CA ILE A 96 0.88 -3.72 1.32
C ILE A 96 0.84 -2.44 2.16
N ILE A 97 0.47 -2.56 3.43
CA ILE A 97 0.36 -1.43 4.35
C ILE A 97 1.23 -1.72 5.57
N MET A 98 2.02 -0.74 5.94
CA MET A 98 2.72 -0.75 7.20
C MET A 98 1.72 -0.42 8.31
N GLY A 99 1.36 -1.41 9.10
CA GLY A 99 0.35 -1.30 10.14
C GLY A 99 0.37 -2.50 11.07
N ASN A 100 -0.47 -2.45 12.08
CA ASN A 100 -0.54 -3.50 13.10
C ASN A 100 -1.18 -4.80 12.60
N PHE A 101 -1.87 -4.75 11.46
CA PHE A 101 -2.49 -5.92 10.85
C PHE A 101 -1.59 -6.50 9.75
N ARG A 102 -1.24 -7.77 9.90
CA ARG A 102 -0.56 -8.56 8.87
C ARG A 102 -1.37 -9.82 8.59
N PRO A 103 -1.65 -10.14 7.33
CA PRO A 103 -2.32 -11.38 6.99
C PRO A 103 -1.49 -12.58 7.49
N PRO A 104 -2.12 -13.62 8.06
CA PRO A 104 -1.42 -14.82 8.46
C PRO A 104 -0.80 -15.53 7.24
N ARG A 105 0.21 -16.37 7.50
CA ARG A 105 0.92 -17.09 6.44
C ARG A 105 0.04 -18.05 5.67
N GLU A 106 -1.01 -18.54 6.31
CA GLU A 106 -1.95 -19.51 5.77
C GLU A 106 -2.75 -18.96 4.58
N ILE A 107 -2.91 -17.64 4.49
CA ILE A 107 -3.56 -16.99 3.35
C ILE A 107 -2.59 -16.47 2.29
N ALA A 108 -1.27 -16.62 2.51
CA ALA A 108 -0.30 -16.40 1.47
C ALA A 108 -0.37 -17.56 0.42
N PRO A 109 -0.09 -17.29 -0.82
CA PRO A 109 0.44 -16.06 -1.43
C PRO A 109 -0.59 -15.00 -1.80
N VAL A 110 -1.86 -15.19 -1.48
CA VAL A 110 -2.96 -14.33 -1.97
C VAL A 110 -3.06 -13.02 -1.20
N GLY A 111 -2.79 -13.04 0.13
CA GLY A 111 -2.91 -11.86 0.98
C GLY A 111 -4.35 -11.31 1.05
N GLY A 112 -4.49 -10.10 1.56
CA GLY A 112 -5.80 -9.48 1.83
C GLY A 112 -6.41 -8.70 0.67
N SER A 113 -5.65 -8.39 -0.38
CA SER A 113 -6.09 -7.55 -1.50
C SER A 113 -5.46 -8.01 -2.82
N PRO A 114 -5.87 -9.18 -3.36
CA PRO A 114 -5.33 -9.67 -4.63
C PRO A 114 -5.67 -8.71 -5.79
N PRO A 115 -4.80 -8.61 -6.79
CA PRO A 115 -3.49 -9.23 -6.95
C PRO A 115 -2.35 -8.48 -6.25
N ILE A 116 -2.56 -7.26 -5.76
CA ILE A 116 -1.51 -6.39 -5.25
C ILE A 116 -0.80 -6.98 -4.02
N SER A 117 -1.54 -7.68 -3.15
CA SER A 117 -1.00 -8.35 -1.96
C SER A 117 -0.71 -9.83 -2.20
N SER A 118 -0.34 -10.21 -3.42
CA SER A 118 -0.16 -11.61 -3.80
C SER A 118 1.26 -11.86 -4.29
N ASP A 119 1.75 -13.07 -4.02
CA ASP A 119 3.04 -13.55 -4.50
C ASP A 119 2.90 -14.45 -5.74
N PRO A 120 3.97 -14.65 -6.53
CA PRO A 120 3.99 -15.65 -7.58
C PRO A 120 3.69 -17.07 -7.04
N PRO A 121 3.06 -17.96 -7.82
CA PRO A 121 2.58 -17.76 -9.20
C PRO A 121 1.22 -17.06 -9.29
N PHE A 122 0.46 -17.01 -8.19
CA PHE A 122 -0.91 -16.47 -8.16
C PHE A 122 -0.97 -15.02 -8.68
N HIS A 123 -0.03 -14.16 -8.26
CA HIS A 123 0.06 -12.78 -8.73
C HIS A 123 0.10 -12.69 -10.27
N HIS A 124 0.90 -13.53 -10.93
CA HIS A 124 1.03 -13.53 -12.39
C HIS A 124 -0.28 -13.89 -13.08
N ASP A 125 -0.98 -14.89 -12.59
CA ASP A 125 -2.23 -15.35 -13.18
C ASP A 125 -3.34 -14.33 -12.99
N ALA A 126 -3.50 -13.80 -11.79
CA ALA A 126 -4.49 -12.77 -11.49
C ALA A 126 -4.23 -11.48 -12.28
N ARG A 127 -2.97 -11.02 -12.34
CA ARG A 127 -2.59 -9.84 -13.10
C ARG A 127 -2.85 -10.01 -14.61
N ARG A 128 -2.57 -11.20 -15.16
CA ARG A 128 -2.82 -11.50 -16.57
C ARG A 128 -4.29 -11.37 -16.94
N LEU A 129 -5.21 -11.72 -16.04
CA LEU A 129 -6.65 -11.55 -16.24
C LEU A 129 -7.06 -10.06 -16.28
N LEU A 130 -6.39 -9.21 -15.53
CA LEU A 130 -6.71 -7.79 -15.45
C LEU A 130 -6.09 -6.95 -16.57
N LEU A 131 -4.88 -7.31 -17.03
CA LEU A 131 -4.11 -6.54 -18.00
C LEU A 131 -4.86 -6.14 -19.27
N PRO A 132 -5.73 -6.97 -19.88
CA PRO A 132 -6.47 -6.59 -21.08
C PRO A 132 -7.31 -5.32 -20.92
N ALA A 133 -7.85 -5.07 -19.71
CA ALA A 133 -8.64 -3.86 -19.42
C ALA A 133 -7.78 -2.59 -19.33
N PHE A 134 -6.47 -2.73 -19.09
CA PHE A 134 -5.53 -1.63 -18.88
C PHE A 134 -4.55 -1.43 -20.05
N THR A 135 -4.79 -2.08 -21.18
CA THR A 135 -3.99 -1.85 -22.38
C THR A 135 -4.17 -0.41 -22.90
N LYS A 136 -3.14 0.13 -23.56
CA LYS A 136 -3.23 1.46 -24.19
C LYS A 136 -4.51 1.60 -25.05
N THR A 137 -4.83 0.59 -25.84
CA THR A 137 -6.04 0.58 -26.68
C THR A 137 -7.33 0.61 -25.86
N ALA A 138 -7.40 -0.19 -24.77
CA ALA A 138 -8.58 -0.21 -23.90
C ALA A 138 -8.79 1.16 -23.21
N VAL A 139 -7.70 1.73 -22.69
CA VAL A 139 -7.73 3.05 -22.04
C VAL A 139 -8.10 4.15 -23.03
N SER A 140 -7.50 4.17 -24.23
CA SER A 140 -7.81 5.19 -25.26
C SER A 140 -9.27 5.15 -25.71
N ARG A 141 -9.94 4.01 -25.65
CA ARG A 141 -11.37 3.92 -25.96
C ARG A 141 -12.26 4.65 -24.95
N GLN A 142 -11.77 4.82 -23.73
CA GLN A 142 -12.52 5.50 -22.66
C GLN A 142 -12.34 7.02 -22.70
N GLU A 143 -11.32 7.52 -23.40
CA GLU A 143 -11.00 8.95 -23.41
C GLU A 143 -12.19 9.84 -23.81
N PRO A 144 -12.98 9.55 -24.88
CA PRO A 144 -14.11 10.40 -25.25
C PRO A 144 -15.18 10.49 -24.16
N ALA A 145 -15.50 9.36 -23.50
CA ALA A 145 -16.47 9.33 -22.41
C ALA A 145 -15.95 10.06 -21.17
N THR A 146 -14.69 9.85 -20.83
CA THR A 146 -14.03 10.55 -19.70
C THR A 146 -14.02 12.06 -19.96
N ARG A 147 -13.68 12.49 -21.17
CA ARG A 147 -13.66 13.91 -21.56
C ARG A 147 -15.06 14.53 -21.48
N ALA A 148 -16.08 13.82 -21.98
CA ALA A 148 -17.46 14.27 -21.89
C ALA A 148 -17.93 14.43 -20.44
N LEU A 149 -17.56 13.46 -19.57
CA LEU A 149 -17.85 13.55 -18.14
C LEU A 149 -17.15 14.76 -17.51
N CYS A 150 -15.86 14.96 -17.77
CA CYS A 150 -15.13 16.13 -17.26
C CYS A 150 -15.80 17.45 -17.68
N HIS A 151 -16.21 17.57 -18.94
CA HIS A 151 -16.92 18.76 -19.40
C HIS A 151 -18.24 18.95 -18.65
N SER A 152 -19.04 17.89 -18.47
CA SER A 152 -20.32 18.01 -17.77
C SER A 152 -20.14 18.41 -16.28
N LEU A 153 -19.09 17.94 -15.62
CA LEU A 153 -18.78 18.33 -14.23
C LEU A 153 -18.33 19.79 -14.15
N ILE A 154 -17.47 20.24 -15.08
CA ILE A 154 -17.04 21.64 -15.15
C ILE A 154 -18.24 22.56 -15.45
N ASP A 155 -19.09 22.19 -16.37
CA ASP A 155 -20.27 22.97 -16.74
C ASP A 155 -21.25 23.08 -15.55
N ALA A 156 -21.38 22.03 -14.76
CA ALA A 156 -22.21 22.05 -13.54
C ALA A 156 -21.71 23.04 -12.48
N CYS A 157 -20.41 23.31 -12.46
CA CYS A 157 -19.79 24.28 -11.56
C CYS A 157 -19.75 25.70 -12.15
N ALA A 158 -20.18 25.90 -13.39
CA ALA A 158 -20.10 27.21 -14.06
C ALA A 158 -20.95 28.26 -13.32
N GLY A 159 -20.31 29.39 -13.01
CA GLY A 159 -20.95 30.48 -12.27
C GLY A 159 -20.77 30.43 -10.75
N GLN A 160 -20.03 29.47 -10.23
CA GLN A 160 -19.61 29.44 -8.83
C GLN A 160 -18.23 30.10 -8.70
N ASP A 161 -18.07 30.95 -7.67
CA ASP A 161 -16.78 31.61 -7.39
C ASP A 161 -15.76 30.65 -6.76
N VAL A 162 -16.24 29.65 -6.04
CA VAL A 162 -15.42 28.62 -5.35
C VAL A 162 -16.10 27.27 -5.53
N VAL A 163 -15.31 26.26 -5.89
CA VAL A 163 -15.75 24.87 -6.09
C VAL A 163 -14.90 23.95 -5.24
N ASP A 164 -15.54 23.01 -4.55
CA ASP A 164 -14.86 21.89 -3.88
C ASP A 164 -14.79 20.70 -4.85
N ALA A 165 -13.66 20.52 -5.49
CA ALA A 165 -13.47 19.50 -6.52
C ALA A 165 -13.65 18.04 -6.06
N ALA A 166 -13.73 17.80 -4.74
CA ALA A 166 -13.99 16.48 -4.17
C ALA A 166 -15.47 16.25 -3.84
N ARG A 167 -16.24 17.35 -3.70
CA ARG A 167 -17.64 17.31 -3.25
C ARG A 167 -18.61 17.68 -4.35
N ASP A 168 -18.29 18.69 -5.14
CA ASP A 168 -19.12 19.25 -6.22
C ASP A 168 -18.72 18.63 -7.57
#